data_b9b86c4de73579aebca6013665a794c3
#
_entry.id   b9b86c4de73579aebca6013665a794c3
#
_cell.length_a   1.000
_cell.length_b   1.000
_cell.length_c   1.000
_cell.angle_alpha   90.00
_cell.angle_beta   90.00
_cell.angle_gamma   90.00
#
_symmetry.space_group_name_H-M   'P 1'
#
loop_
_entity.id
_entity.type
_entity.pdbx_description
1 polymer ?
#
loop_
_entity_poly.entity_id
_entity_poly.type
_entity_poly.pdbx_seq_one_letter_code
_entity_poly.pdbx_strand_id
1 'polypeptide(L)'
;MIIIYQEEDIMFSDIEIAQQAKLRPIQEIAEKAGIPDEYVIPYGRDKAKISLDFFKTIEGKKDGKLILVTATTPTAAGEGKTTVTIGLTQGLVKRGKKT
;
A
#
# COMPACT_ATOMS: atom_id res chain seq x y z
N MET A 1 44.43 -10.68 0.15
CA MET A 1 43.93 -9.30 0.32
C MET A 1 42.42 -9.35 0.22
N ILE A 2 41.73 -9.25 1.35
CA ILE A 2 40.25 -9.24 1.36
C ILE A 2 39.85 -7.77 1.24
N ILE A 3 39.26 -7.37 0.12
CA ILE A 3 38.68 -6.06 -0.05
C ILE A 3 37.25 -6.12 0.50
N ILE A 4 37.06 -5.60 1.71
CA ILE A 4 35.72 -5.40 2.28
C ILE A 4 35.23 -4.09 1.68
N TYR A 5 34.33 -4.17 0.68
CA TYR A 5 33.53 -3.04 0.30
C TYR A 5 32.54 -2.79 1.45
N GLN A 6 32.78 -1.76 2.24
CA GLN A 6 31.72 -1.13 3.00
C GLN A 6 30.89 -0.37 2.00
N GLU A 7 29.80 -0.96 1.51
CA GLU A 7 28.69 -0.17 1.03
C GLU A 7 28.21 0.63 2.24
N GLU A 8 28.51 1.92 2.26
CA GLU A 8 27.80 2.83 3.14
C GLU A 8 26.35 2.75 2.71
N ASP A 9 25.53 2.03 3.47
CA ASP A 9 24.09 2.02 3.33
C ASP A 9 23.63 3.46 3.53
N ILE A 10 23.42 4.19 2.42
CA ILE A 10 22.83 5.53 2.45
C ILE A 10 21.39 5.35 2.88
N MET A 11 21.15 5.40 4.19
CA MET A 11 19.80 5.41 4.72
C MET A 11 19.20 6.80 4.54
N PHE A 12 18.32 6.91 3.54
CA PHE A 12 17.53 8.11 3.36
C PHE A 12 16.56 8.31 4.52
N SER A 13 16.35 9.55 4.93
CA SER A 13 15.28 9.89 5.87
C SER A 13 13.90 9.67 5.23
N ASP A 14 12.87 9.52 6.06
CA ASP A 14 11.48 9.34 5.59
C ASP A 14 11.05 10.46 4.63
N ILE A 15 11.48 11.70 4.90
CA ILE A 15 11.18 12.87 4.05
C ILE A 15 11.87 12.73 2.69
N GLU A 16 13.13 12.34 2.64
CA GLU A 16 13.88 12.16 1.39
C GLU A 16 13.25 11.05 0.53
N ILE A 17 12.85 9.93 1.15
CA ILE A 17 12.16 8.84 0.48
C ILE A 17 10.83 9.34 -0.10
N ALA A 18 10.04 10.08 0.69
CA ALA A 18 8.76 10.61 0.26
C ALA A 18 8.89 11.62 -0.89
N GLN A 19 9.90 12.48 -0.85
CA GLN A 19 10.15 13.48 -1.91
C GLN A 19 10.65 12.87 -3.22
N GLN A 20 11.35 11.75 -3.17
CA GLN A 20 11.83 11.03 -4.36
C GLN A 20 10.72 10.18 -5.00
N ALA A 21 9.65 9.87 -4.27
CA ALA A 21 8.57 9.04 -4.76
C ALA A 21 7.79 9.74 -5.90
N LYS A 22 7.67 9.05 -7.03
CA LYS A 22 6.83 9.51 -8.15
C LYS A 22 5.42 8.95 -7.98
N LEU A 23 4.49 9.81 -7.61
CA LEU A 23 3.09 9.44 -7.48
C LEU A 23 2.48 9.19 -8.86
N ARG A 24 1.79 8.07 -9.00
CA ARG A 24 1.03 7.73 -10.21
C ARG A 24 -0.38 8.33 -10.12
N PRO A 25 -1.02 8.63 -11.26
CA PRO A 25 -2.43 9.01 -11.28
C PRO A 25 -3.29 7.94 -10.59
N ILE A 26 -4.25 8.36 -9.78
CA ILE A 26 -5.06 7.43 -9.00
C ILE A 26 -5.93 6.52 -9.89
N GLN A 27 -6.28 6.98 -11.08
CA GLN A 27 -7.03 6.19 -12.05
C GLN A 27 -6.25 4.94 -12.47
N GLU A 28 -4.93 5.05 -12.69
CA GLU A 28 -4.09 3.90 -13.03
C GLU A 28 -4.04 2.88 -11.88
N ILE A 29 -4.07 3.35 -10.65
CA ILE A 29 -4.09 2.49 -9.47
C ILE A 29 -5.45 1.79 -9.34
N ALA A 30 -6.55 2.51 -9.58
CA ALA A 30 -7.90 1.95 -9.58
C ALA A 30 -8.07 0.87 -10.66
N GLU A 31 -7.61 1.15 -11.88
CA GLU A 31 -7.63 0.18 -12.99
C GLU A 31 -6.85 -1.09 -12.63
N LYS A 32 -5.64 -0.94 -12.09
CA LYS A 32 -4.84 -2.07 -11.62
C LYS A 32 -5.53 -2.87 -10.51
N ALA A 33 -6.30 -2.22 -9.66
CA ALA A 33 -7.11 -2.87 -8.64
C ALA A 33 -8.37 -3.53 -9.19
N GLY A 34 -8.71 -3.28 -10.47
CA GLY A 34 -9.93 -3.79 -11.12
C GLY A 34 -11.18 -3.01 -10.74
N ILE A 35 -11.04 -1.74 -10.44
CA ILE A 35 -12.14 -0.83 -10.12
C ILE A 35 -12.43 -0.01 -11.37
N PRO A 36 -13.62 -0.13 -11.98
CA PRO A 36 -14.00 0.66 -13.15
C PRO A 36 -14.03 2.16 -12.84
N ASP A 37 -13.64 2.98 -13.81
CA ASP A 37 -13.51 4.43 -13.67
C ASP A 37 -14.82 5.12 -13.24
N GLU A 38 -15.96 4.59 -13.66
CA GLU A 38 -17.29 5.07 -13.26
C GLU A 38 -17.57 5.05 -11.75
N TYR A 39 -16.84 4.22 -11.01
CA TYR A 39 -16.92 4.14 -9.54
C TYR A 39 -15.81 4.90 -8.82
N VAL A 40 -14.88 5.50 -9.57
CA VAL A 40 -13.77 6.27 -9.01
C VAL A 40 -14.17 7.74 -8.92
N ILE A 41 -14.18 8.28 -7.72
CA ILE A 41 -14.48 9.69 -7.45
C ILE A 41 -13.16 10.40 -7.15
N PRO A 42 -12.53 11.08 -8.12
CA PRO A 42 -11.23 11.68 -7.95
C PRO A 42 -11.25 12.79 -6.88
N TYR A 43 -10.21 12.81 -6.07
CA TYR A 43 -9.95 13.89 -5.12
C TYR A 43 -8.53 14.44 -5.36
N GLY A 44 -8.38 15.22 -6.42
CA GLY A 44 -7.09 15.58 -6.99
C GLY A 44 -6.52 14.48 -7.89
N ARG A 45 -5.20 14.50 -8.09
CA ARG A 45 -4.52 13.60 -9.03
C ARG A 45 -4.20 12.21 -8.45
N ASP A 46 -3.90 12.16 -7.18
CA ASP A 46 -3.28 11.01 -6.49
C ASP A 46 -4.16 10.38 -5.41
N LYS A 47 -5.38 10.85 -5.27
CA LYS A 47 -6.37 10.37 -4.30
C LYS A 47 -7.73 10.20 -4.94
N ALA A 48 -8.50 9.22 -4.45
CA ALA A 48 -9.89 9.03 -4.85
C ALA A 48 -10.70 8.38 -3.73
N LYS A 49 -12.00 8.56 -3.80
CA LYS A 49 -12.98 7.72 -3.11
C LYS A 49 -13.55 6.71 -4.09
N ILE A 50 -14.08 5.61 -3.59
CA ILE A 50 -14.80 4.63 -4.38
C ILE A 50 -16.29 4.76 -4.04
N SER A 51 -17.11 4.89 -5.08
CA SER A 51 -18.56 4.93 -4.91
C SER A 51 -19.06 3.66 -4.24
N LEU A 52 -19.97 3.81 -3.29
CA LEU A 52 -20.60 2.66 -2.62
C LEU A 52 -21.40 1.78 -3.59
N ASP A 53 -21.84 2.31 -4.72
CA ASP A 53 -22.51 1.53 -5.76
C ASP A 53 -21.62 0.41 -6.34
N PHE A 54 -20.29 0.55 -6.22
CA PHE A 54 -19.37 -0.51 -6.59
C PHE A 54 -19.61 -1.81 -5.81
N PHE A 55 -20.06 -1.73 -4.55
CA PHE A 55 -20.38 -2.93 -3.78
C PHE A 55 -21.45 -3.81 -4.43
N LYS A 56 -22.43 -3.20 -5.11
CA LYS A 56 -23.47 -3.93 -5.84
C LYS A 56 -22.90 -4.79 -6.97
N THR A 57 -21.79 -4.35 -7.56
CA THR A 57 -21.15 -5.07 -8.68
C THR A 57 -20.30 -6.27 -8.26
N ILE A 58 -19.89 -6.28 -7.01
CA ILE A 58 -19.07 -7.35 -6.41
C ILE A 58 -19.87 -8.26 -5.47
N GLU A 59 -21.16 -7.98 -5.30
CA GLU A 59 -22.07 -8.80 -4.52
C GLU A 59 -22.08 -10.25 -5.06
N GLY A 60 -21.94 -11.21 -4.15
CA GLY A 60 -21.83 -12.63 -4.51
C GLY A 60 -20.44 -13.09 -4.96
N LYS A 61 -19.46 -12.21 -5.11
CA LYS A 61 -18.06 -12.64 -5.30
C LYS A 61 -17.52 -13.23 -3.99
N LYS A 62 -16.64 -14.23 -4.15
CA LYS A 62 -15.97 -14.84 -3.00
C LYS A 62 -15.07 -13.83 -2.31
N ASP A 63 -15.20 -13.71 -1.00
CA ASP A 63 -14.33 -12.86 -0.19
C ASP A 63 -12.87 -13.29 -0.22
N GLY A 64 -11.99 -12.30 -0.17
CA GLY A 64 -10.57 -12.51 0.08
C GLY A 64 -10.30 -12.92 1.53
N LYS A 65 -9.05 -13.21 1.81
CA LYS A 65 -8.61 -13.48 3.19
C LYS A 65 -8.33 -12.15 3.89
N LEU A 66 -8.97 -11.94 5.04
CA LEU A 66 -8.71 -10.79 5.90
C LEU A 66 -7.54 -11.12 6.85
N ILE A 67 -6.53 -10.25 6.87
CA ILE A 67 -5.42 -10.33 7.82
C ILE A 67 -5.48 -9.10 8.72
N LEU A 68 -5.67 -9.30 10.01
CA LEU A 68 -5.67 -8.23 11.00
C LEU A 68 -4.25 -8.03 11.55
N VAL A 69 -3.77 -6.79 11.47
CA VAL A 69 -2.53 -6.36 12.14
C VAL A 69 -2.89 -5.41 13.26
N THR A 70 -2.61 -5.80 14.49
CA THR A 70 -2.99 -5.04 15.68
C THR A 70 -1.94 -5.14 16.78
N ALA A 71 -2.17 -4.47 17.89
CA ALA A 71 -1.39 -4.58 19.11
C ALA A 71 -2.33 -4.71 20.32
N THR A 72 -1.84 -5.29 21.40
CA THR A 72 -2.63 -5.47 22.64
C THR A 72 -2.92 -4.15 23.33
N THR A 73 -1.95 -3.23 23.34
CA THR A 73 -2.06 -1.88 23.92
C THR A 73 -1.28 -0.88 23.08
N PRO A 74 -1.78 0.37 22.93
CA PRO A 74 -1.01 1.43 22.29
C PRO A 74 0.15 1.88 23.19
N THR A 75 1.28 2.25 22.59
CA THR A 75 2.42 2.87 23.27
C THR A 75 2.77 4.21 22.62
N ALA A 76 3.42 5.11 23.36
CA ALA A 76 3.82 6.41 22.85
C ALA A 76 4.83 6.32 21.69
N ALA A 77 5.69 5.31 21.69
CA ALA A 77 6.67 5.05 20.63
C ALA A 77 6.09 4.31 19.41
N GLY A 78 4.86 3.79 19.52
CA GLY A 78 4.24 2.93 18.51
C GLY A 78 4.72 1.47 18.60
N GLU A 79 3.98 0.54 17.99
CA GLU A 79 4.26 -0.91 17.99
C GLU A 79 4.58 -1.45 16.60
N GLY A 80 4.72 -0.57 15.59
CA GLY A 80 5.05 -0.95 14.23
C GLY A 80 3.88 -1.53 13.43
N LYS A 81 2.63 -1.32 13.84
CA LYS A 81 1.44 -1.82 13.12
C LYS A 81 1.43 -1.40 11.66
N THR A 82 1.63 -0.13 11.39
CA THR A 82 1.65 0.43 10.03
C THR A 82 2.81 -0.13 9.22
N THR A 83 4.01 -0.16 9.78
CA THR A 83 5.20 -0.70 9.11
C THR A 83 5.02 -2.17 8.74
N VAL A 84 4.50 -2.99 9.65
CA VAL A 84 4.21 -4.42 9.40
C VAL A 84 3.13 -4.59 8.34
N THR A 85 2.06 -3.80 8.37
CA THR A 85 0.98 -3.84 7.39
C THR A 85 1.50 -3.54 5.98
N ILE A 86 2.29 -2.48 5.84
CA ILE A 86 2.87 -2.09 4.55
C ILE A 86 3.85 -3.16 4.06
N GLY A 87 4.77 -3.60 4.90
CA GLY A 87 5.75 -4.63 4.55
C GLY A 87 5.10 -5.96 4.16
N LEU A 88 4.07 -6.39 4.89
CA LEU A 88 3.31 -7.60 4.57
C LEU A 88 2.60 -7.47 3.22
N THR A 89 1.92 -6.34 2.98
CA THR A 89 1.23 -6.07 1.71
C THR A 89 2.21 -6.11 0.53
N GLN A 90 3.33 -5.40 0.63
CA GLN A 90 4.37 -5.41 -0.41
C GLN A 90 4.95 -6.80 -0.64
N GLY A 91 5.22 -7.54 0.41
CA GLY A 91 5.73 -8.91 0.33
C GLY A 91 4.74 -9.86 -0.36
N LEU A 92 3.44 -9.75 -0.06
CA LEU A 92 2.41 -10.55 -0.71
C LEU A 92 2.26 -10.19 -2.19
N VAL A 93 2.27 -8.91 -2.54
CA VAL A 93 2.25 -8.46 -3.95
C VAL A 93 3.46 -8.97 -4.71
N LYS A 94 4.67 -8.90 -4.12
CA LYS A 94 5.90 -9.45 -4.72
C LYS A 94 5.80 -10.95 -4.99
N ARG A 95 5.04 -11.68 -4.19
CA ARG A 95 4.75 -13.11 -4.37
C ARG A 95 3.56 -13.40 -5.29
N GLY A 96 3.08 -12.40 -6.03
CA GLY A 96 1.99 -12.53 -6.99
C GLY A 96 0.60 -12.62 -6.36
N LYS A 97 0.44 -12.24 -5.08
CA LYS A 97 -0.88 -12.18 -4.46
C LYS A 97 -1.53 -10.84 -4.75
N LYS A 98 -2.82 -10.85 -5.05
CA LYS A 98 -3.63 -9.64 -5.16
C LYS A 98 -3.99 -9.19 -3.73
N THR A 99 -3.37 -8.09 -3.28
CA THR A 99 -3.49 -7.58 -1.90
C THR A 99 -3.76 -6.08 -1.93
#